data_21fec8b452b1b6f4fcabdcb13be176c3
#
_entry.id   21fec8b452b1b6f4fcabdcb13be176c3
#
_cell.length_a   1.000
_cell.length_b   1.000
_cell.length_c   1.000
_cell.angle_alpha   90.00
_cell.angle_beta   90.00
_cell.angle_gamma   90.00
#
_symmetry.space_group_name_H-M   'P 1'
#
loop_
_entity.id
_entity.type
_entity.pdbx_description
1 polymer ?
#
loop_
_entity_poly.entity_id
_entity_poly.type
_entity_poly.pdbx_seq_one_letter_code
_entity_poly.pdbx_strand_id
1 'polypeptide(L)'
;MEKLKNELQAELTQNIMPFWLNKMVDHRHGGFLGRIDGHGNPVPDAEKGAVLNARILWAFAAAYRVLGKPEYLEAATRAKDYFMAHFIDPQEGGVFWNLDAQGRPLDTKKQTYALGFAIYGLSEYARATGDEVALQQAKDLYADIERYAFDSLNNGYVEALTRNWQPIADMRLSDKDENGSRTMNTHLHILEPYTNLYRVWRTPQLAERIANLIDIFLTRLLNPQTNHLDLFFDDRWQGRRNIQSFGHDIEAVWLLHEAALELNDPNVLQRVEHAIKAIAKAADEGLQADGSMVYERWTDTGKMDTQRQWWVMCECVIGHIDLYQHFGDTAALDIARRCWHYTRKHIVDHEQGEWFWGCDENARPNLVDDKAGFWKCPYHNARMCLEVMERGPHPQPLSKGRGE
;
A
#
# COMPACT_ATOMS: atom_id res chain seq x y z
N MET A 1 8.78 1.73 -22.30
CA MET A 1 9.30 1.70 -20.90
C MET A 1 10.17 2.89 -20.61
N GLU A 2 11.28 3.14 -21.33
CA GLU A 2 12.28 4.18 -20.96
C GLU A 2 11.67 5.58 -20.79
N LYS A 3 10.84 6.02 -21.74
CA LYS A 3 10.16 7.32 -21.62
C LYS A 3 9.28 7.40 -20.36
N LEU A 4 8.53 6.33 -20.04
CA LEU A 4 7.69 6.27 -18.85
C LEU A 4 8.53 6.35 -17.56
N LYS A 5 9.65 5.62 -17.49
CA LYS A 5 10.58 5.68 -16.36
C LYS A 5 11.11 7.09 -16.13
N ASN A 6 11.56 7.74 -17.18
CA ASN A 6 12.10 9.10 -17.09
C ASN A 6 11.05 10.12 -16.62
N GLU A 7 9.80 9.99 -17.09
CA GLU A 7 8.68 10.83 -16.65
C GLU A 7 8.35 10.59 -15.17
N LEU A 8 8.30 9.32 -14.73
CA LEU A 8 8.03 8.96 -13.33
C LEU A 8 9.18 9.35 -12.39
N GLN A 9 10.43 9.22 -12.84
CA GLN A 9 11.57 9.72 -12.06
C GLN A 9 11.51 11.24 -11.89
N ALA A 10 11.16 11.97 -12.94
CA ALA A 10 10.98 13.42 -12.86
C ALA A 10 9.84 13.79 -11.90
N GLU A 11 8.69 13.09 -11.98
CA GLU A 11 7.56 13.30 -11.09
C GLU A 11 7.93 13.04 -9.62
N LEU A 12 8.62 11.95 -9.33
CA LEU A 12 9.10 11.63 -8.00
C LEU A 12 10.04 12.72 -7.45
N THR A 13 11.05 13.09 -8.25
CA THR A 13 12.16 13.91 -7.77
C THR A 13 11.93 15.42 -7.87
N GLN A 14 10.98 15.87 -8.69
CA GLN A 14 10.70 17.30 -8.91
C GLN A 14 9.36 17.74 -8.32
N ASN A 15 8.44 16.81 -8.05
CA ASN A 15 7.12 17.11 -7.52
C ASN A 15 6.86 16.43 -6.17
N ILE A 16 6.77 15.09 -6.13
CA ILE A 16 6.33 14.36 -4.92
C ILE A 16 7.31 14.59 -3.77
N MET A 17 8.57 14.16 -3.90
CA MET A 17 9.52 14.24 -2.78
C MET A 17 9.78 15.68 -2.30
N PRO A 18 9.91 16.69 -3.16
CA PRO A 18 10.05 18.09 -2.70
C PRO A 18 8.86 18.60 -1.89
N PHE A 19 7.62 18.20 -2.24
CA PHE A 19 6.44 18.57 -1.45
C PHE A 19 6.55 18.02 -0.02
N TRP A 20 6.87 16.75 0.15
CA TRP A 20 6.97 16.09 1.45
C TRP A 20 8.16 16.60 2.28
N LEU A 21 9.29 16.90 1.64
CA LEU A 21 10.45 17.48 2.32
C LEU A 21 10.22 18.93 2.79
N ASN A 22 9.51 19.74 2.00
CA ASN A 22 9.44 21.17 2.24
C ASN A 22 8.15 21.61 2.95
N LYS A 23 7.02 20.90 2.73
CA LYS A 23 5.72 21.31 3.25
C LYS A 23 5.20 20.45 4.40
N MET A 24 5.66 19.21 4.52
CA MET A 24 5.13 18.28 5.53
C MET A 24 6.00 18.13 6.78
N VAL A 25 7.23 18.62 6.80
CA VAL A 25 8.09 18.54 7.99
C VAL A 25 7.51 19.39 9.12
N ASP A 26 7.23 18.75 10.28
CA ASP A 26 6.79 19.46 11.48
C ASP A 26 8.00 19.96 12.28
N HIS A 27 8.31 21.24 12.13
CA HIS A 27 9.41 21.90 12.84
C HIS A 27 9.07 22.21 14.31
N ARG A 28 7.79 22.17 14.69
CA ARG A 28 7.33 22.52 16.02
C ARG A 28 7.30 21.32 16.97
N HIS A 29 6.75 20.20 16.49
CA HIS A 29 6.51 19.02 17.33
C HIS A 29 7.29 17.78 16.88
N GLY A 30 8.13 17.91 15.87
CA GLY A 30 8.91 16.80 15.32
C GLY A 30 8.11 15.91 14.35
N GLY A 31 8.81 15.01 13.67
CA GLY A 31 8.21 14.18 12.63
C GLY A 31 7.64 14.99 11.48
N PHE A 32 6.42 14.68 11.08
CA PHE A 32 5.71 15.30 9.97
C PHE A 32 4.35 15.83 10.43
N LEU A 33 3.79 16.81 9.72
CA LEU A 33 2.44 17.31 9.95
C LEU A 33 1.41 16.20 9.69
N GLY A 34 0.30 16.27 10.42
CA GLY A 34 -0.78 15.31 10.25
C GLY A 34 -1.64 15.58 9.00
N ARG A 35 -1.68 16.84 8.49
CA ARG A 35 -2.62 17.21 7.45
C ARG A 35 -2.23 18.46 6.68
N ILE A 36 -2.45 18.42 5.36
CA ILE A 36 -2.58 19.57 4.45
C ILE A 36 -3.92 19.41 3.74
N ASP A 37 -4.77 20.44 3.77
CA ASP A 37 -6.09 20.41 3.14
C ASP A 37 -6.03 20.34 1.60
N GLY A 38 -7.17 20.15 0.93
CA GLY A 38 -7.24 20.07 -0.53
C GLY A 38 -6.81 21.35 -1.26
N HIS A 39 -6.77 22.48 -0.57
CA HIS A 39 -6.28 23.75 -1.08
C HIS A 39 -4.79 24.00 -0.83
N GLY A 40 -4.09 23.02 -0.20
CA GLY A 40 -2.66 23.12 0.07
C GLY A 40 -2.29 23.89 1.36
N ASN A 41 -3.25 24.16 2.25
CA ASN A 41 -3.01 24.84 3.52
C ASN A 41 -2.65 23.83 4.60
N PRO A 42 -1.54 24.00 5.34
CA PRO A 42 -1.22 23.17 6.51
C PRO A 42 -2.28 23.32 7.60
N VAL A 43 -2.62 22.21 8.25
CA VAL A 43 -3.48 22.16 9.45
C VAL A 43 -2.59 21.81 10.66
N PRO A 44 -2.05 22.80 11.38
CA PRO A 44 -0.95 22.58 12.33
C PRO A 44 -1.29 21.68 13.53
N ASP A 45 -2.55 21.69 13.96
CA ASP A 45 -3.02 20.92 15.11
C ASP A 45 -3.74 19.63 14.71
N ALA A 46 -3.57 19.18 13.47
CA ALA A 46 -4.14 17.92 13.00
C ALA A 46 -3.49 16.71 13.66
N GLU A 47 -4.30 15.70 13.92
CA GLU A 47 -3.84 14.39 14.41
C GLU A 47 -2.83 13.75 13.47
N LYS A 48 -1.89 13.01 14.04
CA LYS A 48 -0.86 12.27 13.29
C LYS A 48 -1.23 10.78 13.25
N GLY A 49 -1.60 10.28 12.09
CA GLY A 49 -1.96 8.87 11.89
C GLY A 49 -0.73 7.96 11.82
N ALA A 50 -0.84 6.73 12.37
CA ALA A 50 0.21 5.73 12.28
C ALA A 50 0.49 5.35 10.82
N VAL A 51 -0.58 5.15 10.04
CA VAL A 51 -0.48 4.80 8.61
C VAL A 51 0.27 5.87 7.83
N LEU A 52 -0.08 7.14 8.00
CA LEU A 52 0.60 8.27 7.37
C LEU A 52 2.11 8.24 7.65
N ASN A 53 2.48 8.13 8.94
CA ASN A 53 3.88 8.24 9.35
C ASN A 53 4.71 7.01 8.94
N ALA A 54 4.13 5.80 9.01
CA ALA A 54 4.78 4.58 8.53
C ALA A 54 5.01 4.61 7.00
N ARG A 55 4.05 5.13 6.23
CA ARG A 55 4.16 5.26 4.77
C ARG A 55 5.15 6.36 4.37
N ILE A 56 5.25 7.46 5.13
CA ILE A 56 6.31 8.47 4.95
C ILE A 56 7.68 7.83 5.17
N LEU A 57 7.85 7.06 6.25
CA LEU A 57 9.08 6.33 6.52
C LEU A 57 9.46 5.42 5.36
N TRP A 58 8.51 4.60 4.91
CA TRP A 58 8.73 3.70 3.78
C TRP A 58 9.16 4.47 2.52
N ALA A 59 8.43 5.52 2.15
CA ALA A 59 8.67 6.25 0.90
C ALA A 59 10.06 6.89 0.86
N PHE A 60 10.50 7.52 1.95
CA PHE A 60 11.82 8.13 2.00
C PHE A 60 12.94 7.08 2.09
N ALA A 61 12.73 5.97 2.82
CA ALA A 61 13.70 4.88 2.88
C ALA A 61 13.89 4.21 1.50
N ALA A 62 12.79 3.93 0.80
CA ALA A 62 12.82 3.36 -0.55
C ALA A 62 13.44 4.35 -1.56
N ALA A 63 13.08 5.64 -1.50
CA ALA A 63 13.68 6.66 -2.35
C ALA A 63 15.20 6.81 -2.11
N TYR A 64 15.65 6.72 -0.85
CA TYR A 64 17.08 6.69 -0.54
C TYR A 64 17.76 5.45 -1.13
N ARG A 65 17.18 4.28 -0.93
CA ARG A 65 17.72 3.02 -1.46
C ARG A 65 17.89 3.05 -2.98
N VAL A 66 16.91 3.63 -3.70
CA VAL A 66 16.90 3.64 -5.18
C VAL A 66 17.76 4.78 -5.75
N LEU A 67 17.73 5.96 -5.14
CA LEU A 67 18.33 7.18 -5.69
C LEU A 67 19.61 7.63 -4.98
N GLY A 68 19.89 7.12 -3.78
CA GLY A 68 21.11 7.43 -3.03
C GLY A 68 21.22 8.88 -2.52
N LYS A 69 20.14 9.65 -2.51
CA LYS A 69 20.18 11.08 -2.13
C LYS A 69 20.18 11.25 -0.61
N PRO A 70 21.17 11.94 -0.02
CA PRO A 70 21.29 12.10 1.44
C PRO A 70 20.07 12.72 2.10
N GLU A 71 19.40 13.68 1.45
CA GLU A 71 18.19 14.33 1.96
C GLU A 71 17.03 13.35 2.20
N TYR A 72 16.96 12.26 1.42
CA TYR A 72 15.95 11.22 1.62
C TYR A 72 16.27 10.35 2.84
N LEU A 73 17.56 10.09 3.08
CA LEU A 73 17.98 9.38 4.29
C LEU A 73 17.68 10.20 5.55
N GLU A 74 17.96 11.50 5.52
CA GLU A 74 17.68 12.41 6.63
C GLU A 74 16.17 12.43 6.95
N ALA A 75 15.32 12.51 5.93
CA ALA A 75 13.87 12.47 6.10
C ALA A 75 13.38 11.09 6.59
N ALA A 76 13.93 9.99 6.06
CA ALA A 76 13.62 8.63 6.52
C ALA A 76 14.02 8.42 7.99
N THR A 77 15.21 8.90 8.38
CA THR A 77 15.69 8.82 9.78
C THR A 77 14.79 9.63 10.70
N ARG A 78 14.43 10.85 10.30
CA ARG A 78 13.46 11.68 11.03
C ARG A 78 12.12 10.96 11.24
N ALA A 79 11.60 10.34 10.18
CA ALA A 79 10.35 9.57 10.24
C ALA A 79 10.48 8.36 11.19
N LYS A 80 11.57 7.58 11.06
CA LYS A 80 11.85 6.41 11.90
C LYS A 80 11.98 6.80 13.36
N ASP A 81 12.78 7.81 13.67
CA ASP A 81 13.01 8.24 15.07
C ASP A 81 11.72 8.71 15.71
N TYR A 82 10.92 9.52 14.99
CA TYR A 82 9.62 9.97 15.48
C TYR A 82 8.64 8.81 15.67
N PHE A 83 8.59 7.89 14.71
CA PHE A 83 7.69 6.74 14.77
C PHE A 83 8.02 5.84 15.97
N MET A 84 9.27 5.53 16.16
CA MET A 84 9.71 4.68 17.27
C MET A 84 9.50 5.34 18.64
N ALA A 85 9.69 6.66 18.73
CA ALA A 85 9.54 7.39 20.00
C ALA A 85 8.08 7.61 20.41
N HIS A 86 7.15 7.72 19.45
CA HIS A 86 5.80 8.18 19.72
C HIS A 86 4.71 7.18 19.37
N PHE A 87 4.86 6.37 18.31
CA PHE A 87 3.82 5.44 17.87
C PHE A 87 3.94 4.05 18.51
N ILE A 88 5.16 3.59 18.82
CA ILE A 88 5.34 2.30 19.51
C ILE A 88 4.79 2.39 20.94
N ASP A 89 3.92 1.46 21.32
CA ASP A 89 3.40 1.38 22.68
C ASP A 89 4.42 0.68 23.59
N PRO A 90 5.08 1.39 24.51
CA PRO A 90 6.15 0.81 25.34
C PRO A 90 5.63 -0.13 26.44
N GLN A 91 4.32 -0.18 26.68
CA GLN A 91 3.70 -1.01 27.72
C GLN A 91 3.08 -2.28 27.18
N GLU A 92 2.29 -2.15 26.11
CA GLU A 92 1.52 -3.26 25.57
C GLU A 92 2.09 -3.82 24.26
N GLY A 93 3.12 -3.18 23.67
CA GLY A 93 3.59 -3.50 22.32
C GLY A 93 2.66 -2.99 21.22
N GLY A 94 2.98 -3.29 19.98
CA GLY A 94 2.25 -2.79 18.81
C GLY A 94 2.37 -1.28 18.64
N VAL A 95 1.44 -0.67 17.88
CA VAL A 95 1.41 0.76 17.60
C VAL A 95 0.10 1.40 18.03
N PHE A 96 0.14 2.68 18.40
CA PHE A 96 -1.06 3.52 18.58
C PHE A 96 -1.63 3.85 17.20
N TRP A 97 -2.97 3.91 17.10
CA TRP A 97 -3.65 4.24 15.84
C TRP A 97 -3.39 5.67 15.38
N ASN A 98 -3.52 6.62 16.33
CA ASN A 98 -3.17 8.01 16.07
C ASN A 98 -2.65 8.71 17.34
N LEU A 99 -2.01 9.85 17.10
CA LEU A 99 -1.48 10.77 18.09
C LEU A 99 -2.10 12.15 17.89
N ASP A 100 -2.12 12.96 18.94
CA ASP A 100 -2.36 14.39 18.77
C ASP A 100 -1.17 15.08 18.04
N ALA A 101 -1.33 16.35 17.70
CA ALA A 101 -0.28 17.10 17.01
C ALA A 101 1.04 17.17 17.80
N GLN A 102 0.98 17.07 19.13
CA GLN A 102 2.14 17.10 20.04
C GLN A 102 2.83 15.73 20.18
N GLY A 103 2.27 14.68 19.59
CA GLY A 103 2.83 13.32 19.63
C GLY A 103 2.38 12.50 20.83
N ARG A 104 1.29 12.88 21.53
CA ARG A 104 0.71 12.09 22.62
C ARG A 104 -0.34 11.13 22.07
N PRO A 105 -0.41 9.87 22.57
CA PRO A 105 -1.41 8.90 22.15
C PRO A 105 -2.84 9.44 22.31
N LEU A 106 -3.65 9.35 21.25
CA LEU A 106 -5.04 9.81 21.21
C LEU A 106 -6.00 8.62 21.06
N ASP A 107 -5.91 7.86 19.97
CA ASP A 107 -6.57 6.56 19.84
C ASP A 107 -5.50 5.45 19.92
N THR A 108 -5.67 4.59 20.92
CA THR A 108 -4.67 3.58 21.30
C THR A 108 -5.02 2.17 20.81
N LYS A 109 -6.12 2.01 20.06
CA LYS A 109 -6.49 0.72 19.51
C LYS A 109 -5.37 0.15 18.63
N LYS A 110 -5.29 -1.17 18.56
CA LYS A 110 -4.34 -1.89 17.73
C LYS A 110 -5.03 -2.27 16.42
N GLN A 111 -4.85 -1.44 15.39
CA GLN A 111 -5.27 -1.76 14.03
C GLN A 111 -4.18 -2.60 13.35
N THR A 112 -4.53 -3.84 12.94
CA THR A 112 -3.59 -4.76 12.29
C THR A 112 -3.00 -4.15 11.01
N TYR A 113 -3.80 -3.39 10.29
CA TYR A 113 -3.38 -2.60 9.13
C TYR A 113 -2.22 -1.63 9.47
N ALA A 114 -2.32 -0.90 10.58
CA ALA A 114 -1.27 0.03 11.00
C ALA A 114 0.01 -0.68 11.46
N LEU A 115 -0.12 -1.84 12.12
CA LEU A 115 1.03 -2.67 12.47
C LEU A 115 1.74 -3.15 11.19
N GLY A 116 0.98 -3.58 10.18
CA GLY A 116 1.51 -3.96 8.88
C GLY A 116 2.35 -2.84 8.26
N PHE A 117 1.81 -1.62 8.16
CA PHE A 117 2.57 -0.49 7.61
C PHE A 117 3.79 -0.09 8.46
N ALA A 118 3.71 -0.24 9.78
CA ALA A 118 4.89 -0.03 10.63
C ALA A 118 6.01 -1.03 10.31
N ILE A 119 5.68 -2.32 10.12
CA ILE A 119 6.62 -3.33 9.66
C ILE A 119 7.20 -2.93 8.29
N TYR A 120 6.35 -2.47 7.38
CA TYR A 120 6.75 -2.10 6.02
C TYR A 120 7.77 -0.96 6.01
N GLY A 121 7.49 0.12 6.75
CA GLY A 121 8.38 1.27 6.86
C GLY A 121 9.71 0.93 7.55
N LEU A 122 9.65 0.21 8.67
CA LEU A 122 10.85 -0.17 9.44
C LEU A 122 11.72 -1.19 8.70
N SER A 123 11.12 -2.18 8.05
CA SER A 123 11.87 -3.17 7.25
C SER A 123 12.52 -2.55 6.01
N GLU A 124 11.86 -1.57 5.36
CA GLU A 124 12.46 -0.84 4.25
C GLU A 124 13.61 0.06 4.70
N TYR A 125 13.46 0.72 5.86
CA TYR A 125 14.56 1.50 6.44
C TYR A 125 15.76 0.62 6.77
N ALA A 126 15.53 -0.54 7.38
CA ALA A 126 16.59 -1.53 7.66
C ALA A 126 17.23 -2.03 6.35
N ARG A 127 16.44 -2.28 5.31
CA ARG A 127 16.91 -2.69 3.98
C ARG A 127 17.82 -1.63 3.35
N ALA A 128 17.46 -0.36 3.50
CA ALA A 128 18.19 0.74 2.92
C ALA A 128 19.47 1.13 3.67
N THR A 129 19.53 0.86 4.99
CA THR A 129 20.59 1.38 5.87
C THR A 129 21.39 0.31 6.63
N GLY A 130 20.84 -0.89 6.77
CA GLY A 130 21.39 -1.92 7.67
C GLY A 130 21.09 -1.69 9.15
N ASP A 131 20.10 -0.83 9.50
CA ASP A 131 19.73 -0.51 10.90
C ASP A 131 19.08 -1.70 11.58
N GLU A 132 19.84 -2.36 12.47
CA GLU A 132 19.42 -3.54 13.24
C GLU A 132 18.31 -3.20 14.27
N VAL A 133 18.25 -1.96 14.76
CA VAL A 133 17.23 -1.55 15.73
C VAL A 133 15.86 -1.44 15.03
N ALA A 134 15.81 -0.85 13.84
CA ALA A 134 14.60 -0.80 13.02
C ALA A 134 14.16 -2.22 12.61
N LEU A 135 15.10 -3.07 12.23
CA LEU A 135 14.81 -4.46 11.88
C LEU A 135 14.24 -5.24 13.09
N GLN A 136 14.84 -5.07 14.28
CA GLN A 136 14.34 -5.74 15.47
C GLN A 136 12.92 -5.27 15.82
N GLN A 137 12.64 -3.98 15.74
CA GLN A 137 11.29 -3.46 15.98
C GLN A 137 10.28 -4.01 14.94
N ALA A 138 10.66 -4.15 13.68
CA ALA A 138 9.80 -4.78 12.67
C ALA A 138 9.49 -6.25 13.01
N LYS A 139 10.48 -7.00 13.53
CA LYS A 139 10.30 -8.39 14.00
C LYS A 139 9.38 -8.47 15.22
N ASP A 140 9.50 -7.53 16.16
CA ASP A 140 8.66 -7.47 17.35
C ASP A 140 7.19 -7.23 16.95
N LEU A 141 6.95 -6.29 16.02
CA LEU A 141 5.60 -6.04 15.49
C LEU A 141 5.03 -7.22 14.70
N TYR A 142 5.87 -7.94 13.95
CA TYR A 142 5.49 -9.20 13.33
C TYR A 142 5.05 -10.23 14.38
N ALA A 143 5.81 -10.38 15.45
CA ALA A 143 5.46 -11.28 16.54
C ALA A 143 4.14 -10.89 17.24
N ASP A 144 3.88 -9.59 17.38
CA ASP A 144 2.62 -9.08 17.92
C ASP A 144 1.42 -9.43 17.02
N ILE A 145 1.54 -9.23 15.70
CA ILE A 145 0.48 -9.62 14.74
C ILE A 145 0.21 -11.13 14.81
N GLU A 146 1.26 -11.96 14.76
CA GLU A 146 1.12 -13.42 14.81
C GLU A 146 0.54 -13.92 16.12
N ARG A 147 0.86 -13.26 17.22
CA ARG A 147 0.39 -13.64 18.56
C ARG A 147 -1.05 -13.22 18.84
N TYR A 148 -1.45 -12.03 18.41
CA TYR A 148 -2.70 -11.41 18.86
C TYR A 148 -3.74 -11.25 17.76
N ALA A 149 -3.33 -11.03 16.52
CA ALA A 149 -4.24 -10.78 15.42
C ALA A 149 -4.48 -12.02 14.54
N PHE A 150 -3.57 -13.00 14.52
CA PHE A 150 -3.76 -14.22 13.77
C PHE A 150 -4.72 -15.17 14.46
N ASP A 151 -5.87 -15.44 13.84
CA ASP A 151 -6.86 -16.43 14.26
C ASP A 151 -6.55 -17.79 13.62
N SER A 152 -5.91 -18.67 14.38
CA SER A 152 -5.53 -20.01 13.91
C SER A 152 -6.71 -20.95 13.71
N LEU A 153 -7.86 -20.68 14.32
CA LEU A 153 -9.06 -21.51 14.20
C LEU A 153 -9.72 -21.35 12.82
N ASN A 154 -9.84 -20.09 12.36
CA ASN A 154 -10.50 -19.76 11.11
C ASN A 154 -9.51 -19.37 10.01
N ASN A 155 -8.23 -19.38 10.29
CA ASN A 155 -7.12 -19.04 9.38
C ASN A 155 -7.27 -17.66 8.75
N GLY A 156 -6.98 -16.61 9.52
CA GLY A 156 -7.03 -15.23 9.02
C GLY A 156 -6.63 -14.24 10.11
N TYR A 157 -6.61 -12.97 9.77
CA TYR A 157 -6.20 -11.90 10.68
C TYR A 157 -7.39 -11.03 11.04
N VAL A 158 -7.52 -10.67 12.33
CA VAL A 158 -8.55 -9.74 12.79
C VAL A 158 -8.14 -8.30 12.49
N GLU A 159 -9.14 -7.44 12.24
CA GLU A 159 -8.91 -6.05 11.84
C GLU A 159 -8.33 -5.20 12.96
N ALA A 160 -8.91 -5.31 14.16
CA ALA A 160 -8.53 -4.45 15.28
C ALA A 160 -8.76 -5.12 16.64
N LEU A 161 -8.00 -4.64 17.61
CA LEU A 161 -8.07 -5.03 19.02
C LEU A 161 -7.96 -3.76 19.90
N THR A 162 -8.37 -3.87 21.17
CA THR A 162 -8.11 -2.81 22.16
C THR A 162 -6.60 -2.64 22.38
N ARG A 163 -6.20 -1.57 23.10
CA ARG A 163 -4.79 -1.32 23.44
C ARG A 163 -4.11 -2.54 24.06
N ASN A 164 -4.82 -3.23 24.95
CA ASN A 164 -4.33 -4.44 25.66
C ASN A 164 -4.73 -5.74 24.97
N TRP A 165 -4.90 -5.71 23.65
CA TRP A 165 -5.12 -6.86 22.76
C TRP A 165 -6.42 -7.64 23.04
N GLN A 166 -7.45 -7.02 23.60
CA GLN A 166 -8.75 -7.63 23.76
C GLN A 166 -9.66 -7.35 22.55
N PRO A 167 -10.69 -8.16 22.31
CA PRO A 167 -11.67 -7.88 21.26
C PRO A 167 -12.29 -6.49 21.38
N ILE A 168 -12.54 -5.83 20.24
CA ILE A 168 -13.16 -4.51 20.13
C ILE A 168 -14.40 -4.62 19.22
N ALA A 169 -15.45 -3.85 19.54
CA ALA A 169 -16.71 -3.93 18.81
C ALA A 169 -16.66 -3.24 17.44
N ASP A 170 -16.02 -2.09 17.35
CA ASP A 170 -15.82 -1.37 16.09
C ASP A 170 -14.38 -1.60 15.59
N MET A 171 -14.26 -2.42 14.56
CA MET A 171 -12.99 -2.80 13.96
C MET A 171 -12.68 -2.00 12.69
N ARG A 172 -13.58 -1.10 12.24
CA ARG A 172 -13.44 -0.38 10.98
C ARG A 172 -12.15 0.44 10.93
N LEU A 173 -11.57 0.51 9.74
CA LEU A 173 -10.48 1.44 9.42
C LEU A 173 -11.01 2.87 9.30
N SER A 174 -12.20 3.04 8.71
CA SER A 174 -12.87 4.32 8.53
C SER A 174 -14.39 4.19 8.69
N ASP A 175 -15.08 5.32 8.87
CA ASP A 175 -16.55 5.35 8.96
C ASP A 175 -17.27 4.93 7.66
N LYS A 176 -16.56 4.87 6.55
CA LYS A 176 -17.10 4.42 5.25
C LYS A 176 -17.08 2.89 5.11
N ASP A 177 -16.32 2.19 5.94
CA ASP A 177 -16.14 0.75 5.85
C ASP A 177 -17.30 -0.01 6.50
N GLU A 178 -17.54 -1.22 6.00
CA GLU A 178 -18.37 -2.21 6.69
C GLU A 178 -17.60 -2.73 7.91
N ASN A 179 -18.29 -2.88 9.05
CA ASN A 179 -17.68 -3.44 10.26
C ASN A 179 -17.52 -4.96 10.15
N GLY A 180 -16.56 -5.39 9.36
CA GLY A 180 -16.14 -6.78 9.23
C GLY A 180 -15.01 -7.12 10.19
N SER A 181 -14.95 -8.35 10.68
CA SER A 181 -13.83 -8.80 11.50
C SER A 181 -12.58 -9.13 10.67
N ARG A 182 -12.75 -9.29 9.35
CA ARG A 182 -11.70 -9.51 8.36
C ARG A 182 -11.99 -8.72 7.10
N THR A 183 -10.95 -8.14 6.52
CA THR A 183 -11.05 -7.46 5.22
C THR A 183 -9.95 -7.94 4.28
N MET A 184 -10.23 -7.88 2.99
CA MET A 184 -9.24 -8.11 1.95
C MET A 184 -8.09 -7.08 2.09
N ASN A 185 -8.44 -5.82 2.34
CA ASN A 185 -7.50 -4.71 2.45
C ASN A 185 -6.44 -4.94 3.55
N THR A 186 -6.86 -5.34 4.77
CA THR A 186 -5.91 -5.67 5.84
C THR A 186 -5.04 -6.87 5.49
N HIS A 187 -5.59 -7.92 4.89
CA HIS A 187 -4.79 -9.09 4.49
C HIS A 187 -3.77 -8.72 3.39
N LEU A 188 -4.12 -7.83 2.45
CA LEU A 188 -3.20 -7.33 1.43
C LEU A 188 -2.04 -6.56 2.07
N HIS A 189 -2.36 -5.71 3.05
CA HIS A 189 -1.37 -4.89 3.75
C HIS A 189 -0.76 -5.57 5.00
N ILE A 190 -0.94 -6.89 5.13
CA ILE A 190 -0.07 -7.80 5.88
C ILE A 190 0.86 -8.53 4.92
N LEU A 191 0.36 -9.00 3.76
CA LEU A 191 1.16 -9.69 2.75
C LEU A 191 2.32 -8.83 2.26
N GLU A 192 2.06 -7.58 1.90
CA GLU A 192 3.06 -6.63 1.41
C GLU A 192 4.20 -6.39 2.42
N PRO A 193 3.95 -5.99 3.68
CA PRO A 193 5.02 -5.81 4.67
C PRO A 193 5.74 -7.10 5.04
N TYR A 194 5.06 -8.24 5.07
CA TYR A 194 5.70 -9.52 5.32
C TYR A 194 6.66 -9.89 4.18
N THR A 195 6.27 -9.62 2.94
CA THR A 195 7.14 -9.79 1.76
C THR A 195 8.36 -8.90 1.86
N ASN A 196 8.19 -7.63 2.25
CA ASN A 196 9.33 -6.72 2.42
C ASN A 196 10.24 -7.11 3.59
N LEU A 197 9.67 -7.51 4.73
CA LEU A 197 10.42 -8.02 5.88
C LEU A 197 11.21 -9.29 5.50
N TYR A 198 10.63 -10.17 4.68
CA TYR A 198 11.27 -11.39 4.22
C TYR A 198 12.53 -11.13 3.38
N ARG A 199 12.64 -10.00 2.70
CA ARG A 199 13.84 -9.59 1.97
C ARG A 199 15.05 -9.37 2.87
N VAL A 200 14.84 -8.97 4.12
CA VAL A 200 15.89 -8.67 5.10
C VAL A 200 15.95 -9.65 6.26
N TRP A 201 14.94 -10.48 6.43
CA TRP A 201 14.86 -11.49 7.49
C TRP A 201 14.19 -12.77 6.98
N ARG A 202 14.97 -13.60 6.27
CA ARG A 202 14.50 -14.85 5.67
C ARG A 202 14.43 -15.96 6.73
N THR A 203 13.20 -16.26 7.19
CA THR A 203 12.96 -17.38 8.11
C THR A 203 11.87 -18.31 7.54
N PRO A 204 11.92 -19.62 7.86
CA PRO A 204 10.89 -20.55 7.43
C PRO A 204 9.49 -20.15 7.91
N GLN A 205 9.38 -19.62 9.13
CA GLN A 205 8.11 -19.20 9.71
C GLN A 205 7.47 -18.03 8.92
N LEU A 206 8.26 -17.02 8.56
CA LEU A 206 7.76 -15.90 7.77
C LEU A 206 7.40 -16.34 6.35
N ALA A 207 8.19 -17.22 5.73
CA ALA A 207 7.85 -17.81 4.44
C ALA A 207 6.53 -18.58 4.49
N GLU A 208 6.30 -19.38 5.53
CA GLU A 208 5.03 -20.09 5.74
C GLU A 208 3.85 -19.12 5.87
N ARG A 209 4.03 -18.01 6.60
CA ARG A 209 2.97 -16.98 6.74
C ARG A 209 2.65 -16.26 5.43
N ILE A 210 3.65 -15.95 4.64
CA ILE A 210 3.45 -15.37 3.29
C ILE A 210 2.72 -16.38 2.40
N ALA A 211 3.12 -17.64 2.37
CA ALA A 211 2.47 -18.69 1.59
C ALA A 211 1.00 -18.88 2.04
N ASN A 212 0.74 -18.84 3.35
CA ASN A 212 -0.61 -18.91 3.90
C ASN A 212 -1.48 -17.70 3.51
N LEU A 213 -0.93 -16.47 3.53
CA LEU A 213 -1.64 -15.28 3.07
C LEU A 213 -2.00 -15.39 1.58
N ILE A 214 -1.08 -15.84 0.74
CA ILE A 214 -1.36 -16.13 -0.68
C ILE A 214 -2.51 -17.15 -0.79
N ASP A 215 -2.50 -18.21 0.01
CA ASP A 215 -3.57 -19.22 0.00
C ASP A 215 -4.92 -18.63 0.43
N ILE A 216 -4.96 -17.78 1.44
CA ILE A 216 -6.16 -17.01 1.84
C ILE A 216 -6.70 -16.19 0.66
N PHE A 217 -5.83 -15.47 -0.06
CA PHE A 217 -6.25 -14.71 -1.24
C PHE A 217 -6.88 -15.61 -2.31
N LEU A 218 -6.24 -16.72 -2.63
CA LEU A 218 -6.69 -17.61 -3.71
C LEU A 218 -7.92 -18.45 -3.35
N THR A 219 -8.20 -18.66 -2.06
CA THR A 219 -9.26 -19.60 -1.63
C THR A 219 -10.40 -18.95 -0.85
N ARG A 220 -10.21 -17.74 -0.28
CA ARG A 220 -11.21 -17.05 0.55
C ARG A 220 -11.61 -15.69 -0.02
N LEU A 221 -10.67 -14.94 -0.54
CA LEU A 221 -10.89 -13.56 -0.98
C LEU A 221 -11.25 -13.48 -2.46
N LEU A 222 -10.65 -14.33 -3.31
CA LEU A 222 -10.95 -14.39 -4.74
C LEU A 222 -12.31 -15.02 -4.98
N ASN A 223 -13.24 -14.25 -5.56
CA ASN A 223 -14.54 -14.75 -5.98
C ASN A 223 -14.40 -15.55 -7.28
N PRO A 224 -14.66 -16.86 -7.28
CA PRO A 224 -14.41 -17.72 -8.43
C PRO A 224 -15.39 -17.51 -9.59
N GLN A 225 -16.52 -16.80 -9.38
CA GLN A 225 -17.49 -16.48 -10.42
C GLN A 225 -17.16 -15.21 -11.17
N THR A 226 -16.60 -14.22 -10.48
CA THR A 226 -16.35 -12.88 -11.03
C THR A 226 -14.87 -12.58 -11.26
N ASN A 227 -13.98 -13.29 -10.58
CA ASN A 227 -12.54 -13.06 -10.47
C ASN A 227 -12.17 -11.71 -9.80
N HIS A 228 -13.13 -11.01 -9.19
CA HIS A 228 -12.87 -9.89 -8.30
C HIS A 228 -12.56 -10.40 -6.89
N LEU A 229 -11.93 -9.55 -6.07
CA LEU A 229 -11.73 -9.82 -4.65
C LEU A 229 -12.95 -9.35 -3.86
N ASP A 230 -13.53 -10.25 -3.03
CA ASP A 230 -14.53 -9.87 -2.04
C ASP A 230 -13.85 -9.14 -0.88
N LEU A 231 -14.46 -8.06 -0.36
CA LEU A 231 -13.74 -7.09 0.49
C LEU A 231 -13.95 -7.28 1.99
N PHE A 232 -15.16 -7.65 2.45
CA PHE A 232 -15.55 -7.64 3.86
C PHE A 232 -16.14 -8.98 4.29
N PHE A 233 -15.67 -9.49 5.41
CA PHE A 233 -16.06 -10.80 5.93
C PHE A 233 -16.28 -10.75 7.45
N ASP A 234 -17.08 -11.72 7.94
CA ASP A 234 -17.09 -12.04 9.35
C ASP A 234 -15.95 -13.00 9.75
N ASP A 235 -15.93 -13.42 11.01
CA ASP A 235 -14.93 -14.34 11.57
C ASP A 235 -14.92 -15.73 10.93
N ARG A 236 -16.00 -16.11 10.22
CA ARG A 236 -16.17 -17.38 9.51
C ARG A 236 -16.03 -17.26 7.99
N TRP A 237 -15.51 -16.14 7.51
CA TRP A 237 -15.35 -15.86 6.09
C TRP A 237 -16.68 -15.77 5.31
N GLN A 238 -17.78 -15.39 5.99
CA GLN A 238 -19.01 -15.06 5.27
C GLN A 238 -18.95 -13.63 4.76
N GLY A 239 -19.10 -13.46 3.44
CA GLY A 239 -19.06 -12.15 2.80
C GLY A 239 -20.20 -11.24 3.28
N ARG A 240 -19.91 -9.96 3.46
CA ARG A 240 -20.84 -8.96 4.04
C ARG A 240 -21.28 -7.87 3.10
N ARG A 241 -20.57 -7.62 2.01
CA ARG A 241 -20.84 -6.48 1.13
C ARG A 241 -20.48 -6.78 -0.32
N ASN A 242 -21.39 -6.39 -1.22
CA ASN A 242 -21.26 -6.63 -2.65
C ASN A 242 -20.62 -5.43 -3.37
N ILE A 243 -19.35 -5.14 -3.07
CA ILE A 243 -18.56 -4.10 -3.74
C ILE A 243 -17.41 -4.76 -4.49
N GLN A 244 -17.16 -4.31 -5.71
CA GLN A 244 -15.97 -4.59 -6.50
C GLN A 244 -15.12 -3.32 -6.54
N SER A 245 -13.88 -3.42 -6.07
CA SER A 245 -12.92 -2.32 -6.06
C SER A 245 -11.82 -2.60 -7.08
N PHE A 246 -11.90 -1.93 -8.22
CA PHE A 246 -10.97 -2.15 -9.33
C PHE A 246 -9.52 -1.82 -8.96
N GLY A 247 -9.34 -0.80 -8.11
CA GLY A 247 -8.04 -0.43 -7.57
C GLY A 247 -7.41 -1.52 -6.74
N HIS A 248 -8.17 -2.14 -5.82
CA HIS A 248 -7.66 -3.23 -4.99
C HIS A 248 -7.40 -4.51 -5.79
N ASP A 249 -8.25 -4.81 -6.78
CA ASP A 249 -8.02 -5.95 -7.66
C ASP A 249 -6.67 -5.83 -8.37
N ILE A 250 -6.42 -4.69 -9.04
CA ILE A 250 -5.16 -4.50 -9.76
C ILE A 250 -3.95 -4.32 -8.83
N GLU A 251 -4.12 -3.80 -7.61
CA GLU A 251 -3.08 -3.76 -6.59
C GLU A 251 -2.69 -5.17 -6.14
N ALA A 252 -3.67 -6.03 -5.88
CA ALA A 252 -3.42 -7.41 -5.51
C ALA A 252 -2.70 -8.21 -6.60
N VAL A 253 -2.90 -7.90 -7.88
CA VAL A 253 -2.21 -8.55 -9.00
C VAL A 253 -0.70 -8.54 -8.81
N TRP A 254 -0.11 -7.38 -8.60
CA TRP A 254 1.34 -7.28 -8.52
C TRP A 254 1.88 -7.59 -7.11
N LEU A 255 1.12 -7.32 -6.02
CA LEU A 255 1.56 -7.66 -4.66
C LEU A 255 1.58 -9.18 -4.43
N LEU A 256 0.57 -9.92 -4.91
CA LEU A 256 0.58 -11.38 -4.88
C LEU A 256 1.71 -11.96 -5.71
N HIS A 257 1.95 -11.38 -6.89
CA HIS A 257 3.02 -11.83 -7.78
C HIS A 257 4.40 -11.61 -7.14
N GLU A 258 4.64 -10.42 -6.59
CA GLU A 258 5.87 -10.10 -5.90
C GLU A 258 6.13 -11.02 -4.70
N ALA A 259 5.10 -11.30 -3.89
CA ALA A 259 5.21 -12.23 -2.77
C ALA A 259 5.57 -13.66 -3.22
N ALA A 260 4.96 -14.14 -4.31
CA ALA A 260 5.25 -15.44 -4.87
C ALA A 260 6.67 -15.53 -5.45
N LEU A 261 7.14 -14.46 -6.10
CA LEU A 261 8.51 -14.35 -6.62
C LEU A 261 9.53 -14.37 -5.47
N GLU A 262 9.28 -13.65 -4.38
CA GLU A 262 10.17 -13.63 -3.21
C GLU A 262 10.23 -14.96 -2.47
N LEU A 263 9.13 -15.71 -2.40
CA LEU A 263 9.10 -17.07 -1.85
C LEU A 263 9.94 -18.04 -2.67
N ASN A 264 10.02 -17.80 -3.98
CA ASN A 264 10.75 -18.66 -4.93
C ASN A 264 10.30 -20.14 -4.88
N ASP A 265 9.00 -20.39 -4.66
CA ASP A 265 8.37 -21.71 -4.76
C ASP A 265 7.64 -21.82 -6.10
N PRO A 266 8.06 -22.72 -7.02
CA PRO A 266 7.45 -22.83 -8.34
C PRO A 266 5.96 -23.18 -8.32
N ASN A 267 5.48 -23.94 -7.33
CA ASN A 267 4.08 -24.31 -7.23
C ASN A 267 3.22 -23.12 -6.78
N VAL A 268 3.70 -22.35 -5.82
CA VAL A 268 3.04 -21.12 -5.39
C VAL A 268 3.01 -20.12 -6.53
N LEU A 269 4.14 -19.90 -7.20
CA LEU A 269 4.24 -18.97 -8.32
C LEU A 269 3.28 -19.34 -9.46
N GLN A 270 3.21 -20.60 -9.86
CA GLN A 270 2.30 -21.05 -10.92
C GLN A 270 0.83 -20.79 -10.58
N ARG A 271 0.43 -21.04 -9.33
CA ARG A 271 -0.94 -20.77 -8.86
C ARG A 271 -1.26 -19.27 -8.90
N VAL A 272 -0.33 -18.45 -8.43
CA VAL A 272 -0.47 -16.99 -8.41
C VAL A 272 -0.53 -16.43 -9.83
N GLU A 273 0.38 -16.81 -10.72
CA GLU A 273 0.39 -16.36 -12.13
C GLU A 273 -0.90 -16.70 -12.88
N HIS A 274 -1.53 -17.83 -12.54
CA HIS A 274 -2.83 -18.16 -13.10
C HIS A 274 -3.94 -17.24 -12.59
N ALA A 275 -3.98 -16.98 -11.27
CA ALA A 275 -5.03 -16.18 -10.63
C ALA A 275 -4.91 -14.69 -11.00
N ILE A 276 -3.71 -14.11 -10.98
CA ILE A 276 -3.52 -12.68 -11.22
C ILE A 276 -3.91 -12.25 -12.64
N LYS A 277 -3.80 -13.13 -13.63
CA LYS A 277 -4.28 -12.85 -15.00
C LYS A 277 -5.80 -12.73 -15.05
N ALA A 278 -6.52 -13.52 -14.26
CA ALA A 278 -7.97 -13.46 -14.17
C ALA A 278 -8.42 -12.23 -13.38
N ILE A 279 -7.74 -11.93 -12.27
CA ILE A 279 -8.01 -10.74 -11.43
C ILE A 279 -7.75 -9.47 -12.25
N ALA A 280 -6.63 -9.37 -12.97
CA ALA A 280 -6.33 -8.22 -13.82
C ALA A 280 -7.40 -7.96 -14.87
N LYS A 281 -7.88 -9.03 -15.54
CA LYS A 281 -8.96 -8.93 -16.50
C LYS A 281 -10.28 -8.45 -15.85
N ALA A 282 -10.56 -8.85 -14.62
CA ALA A 282 -11.70 -8.35 -13.86
C ALA A 282 -11.52 -6.87 -13.49
N ALA A 283 -10.33 -6.48 -13.02
CA ALA A 283 -9.98 -5.08 -12.74
C ALA A 283 -10.16 -4.16 -13.96
N ASP A 284 -9.88 -4.68 -15.17
CA ASP A 284 -10.02 -3.94 -16.44
C ASP A 284 -11.47 -3.52 -16.74
N GLU A 285 -12.47 -4.09 -16.07
CA GLU A 285 -13.85 -3.61 -16.14
C GLU A 285 -14.00 -2.16 -15.64
N GLY A 286 -13.06 -1.70 -14.81
CA GLY A 286 -12.98 -0.31 -14.35
C GLY A 286 -12.35 0.67 -15.34
N LEU A 287 -11.68 0.18 -16.41
CA LEU A 287 -11.00 1.03 -17.38
C LEU A 287 -11.98 1.86 -18.22
N GLN A 288 -11.61 3.09 -18.47
CA GLN A 288 -12.38 4.03 -19.28
C GLN A 288 -11.67 4.34 -20.61
N ALA A 289 -12.45 4.80 -21.59
CA ALA A 289 -11.91 5.12 -22.93
C ALA A 289 -10.82 6.21 -22.90
N ASP A 290 -10.85 7.10 -21.91
CA ASP A 290 -9.86 8.16 -21.70
C ASP A 290 -8.53 7.65 -21.08
N GLY A 291 -8.46 6.37 -20.72
CA GLY A 291 -7.31 5.72 -20.12
C GLY A 291 -7.31 5.71 -18.59
N SER A 292 -8.30 6.32 -17.95
CA SER A 292 -8.45 6.28 -16.49
C SER A 292 -9.08 4.96 -16.01
N MET A 293 -8.99 4.70 -14.70
CA MET A 293 -9.71 3.63 -14.01
C MET A 293 -10.64 4.26 -12.97
N VAL A 294 -11.91 3.84 -12.95
CA VAL A 294 -12.92 4.28 -11.97
C VAL A 294 -12.72 3.53 -10.65
N TYR A 295 -13.35 4.03 -9.59
CA TYR A 295 -13.08 3.58 -8.23
C TYR A 295 -13.74 2.23 -7.90
N GLU A 296 -15.08 2.15 -7.86
CA GLU A 296 -15.80 0.99 -7.34
C GLU A 296 -17.12 0.75 -8.08
N ARG A 297 -17.63 -0.48 -7.98
CA ARG A 297 -18.97 -0.88 -8.43
C ARG A 297 -19.71 -1.62 -7.33
N TRP A 298 -20.96 -1.22 -7.04
CA TRP A 298 -21.90 -1.96 -6.19
C TRP A 298 -22.65 -2.99 -7.05
N THR A 299 -22.44 -4.28 -6.77
CA THR A 299 -22.96 -5.36 -7.64
C THR A 299 -24.46 -5.60 -7.47
N ASP A 300 -25.04 -5.24 -6.33
CA ASP A 300 -26.49 -5.35 -6.04
C ASP A 300 -27.32 -4.33 -6.80
N THR A 301 -26.79 -3.11 -7.00
CA THR A 301 -27.48 -2.01 -7.67
C THR A 301 -26.93 -1.72 -9.07
N GLY A 302 -25.76 -2.24 -9.41
CA GLY A 302 -25.01 -1.87 -10.61
C GLY A 302 -24.48 -0.44 -10.60
N LYS A 303 -24.62 0.29 -9.48
CA LYS A 303 -24.12 1.66 -9.35
C LYS A 303 -22.59 1.64 -9.39
N MET A 304 -22.01 2.59 -10.09
CA MET A 304 -20.58 2.79 -10.20
C MET A 304 -20.17 4.12 -9.56
N ASP A 305 -19.13 4.10 -8.74
CA ASP A 305 -18.41 5.31 -8.34
C ASP A 305 -17.39 5.64 -9.41
N THR A 306 -17.68 6.69 -10.16
CA THR A 306 -16.90 7.11 -11.32
C THR A 306 -15.75 8.05 -10.98
N GLN A 307 -15.47 8.29 -9.70
CA GLN A 307 -14.30 9.07 -9.30
C GLN A 307 -13.00 8.38 -9.75
N ARG A 308 -12.00 9.18 -10.09
CA ARG A 308 -10.65 8.73 -10.40
C ARG A 308 -9.77 9.11 -9.21
N GLN A 309 -9.53 8.16 -8.32
CA GLN A 309 -8.71 8.37 -7.13
C GLN A 309 -7.23 8.18 -7.44
N TRP A 310 -6.37 8.98 -6.82
CA TRP A 310 -4.92 8.97 -7.05
C TRP A 310 -4.30 7.57 -6.92
N TRP A 311 -4.71 6.83 -5.88
CA TRP A 311 -4.14 5.52 -5.59
C TRP A 311 -4.57 4.45 -6.61
N VAL A 312 -5.82 4.47 -7.05
CA VAL A 312 -6.33 3.56 -8.09
C VAL A 312 -5.55 3.73 -9.39
N MET A 313 -5.23 4.99 -9.73
CA MET A 313 -4.43 5.28 -10.93
C MET A 313 -3.00 4.78 -10.79
N CYS A 314 -2.39 4.90 -9.60
CA CYS A 314 -1.06 4.36 -9.33
C CYS A 314 -1.04 2.84 -9.47
N GLU A 315 -1.99 2.16 -8.85
CA GLU A 315 -2.05 0.70 -8.87
C GLU A 315 -2.36 0.16 -10.27
N CYS A 316 -3.21 0.86 -11.02
CA CYS A 316 -3.44 0.57 -12.43
C CYS A 316 -2.13 0.61 -13.24
N VAL A 317 -1.27 1.59 -13.03
CA VAL A 317 0.03 1.67 -13.72
C VAL A 317 0.93 0.51 -13.30
N ILE A 318 1.12 0.26 -11.98
CA ILE A 318 2.06 -0.77 -11.50
C ILE A 318 1.61 -2.17 -11.94
N GLY A 319 0.34 -2.51 -11.71
CA GLY A 319 -0.19 -3.83 -12.04
C GLY A 319 -0.07 -4.16 -13.52
N HIS A 320 -0.33 -3.19 -14.40
CA HIS A 320 -0.15 -3.41 -15.85
C HIS A 320 1.31 -3.43 -16.28
N ILE A 321 2.20 -2.72 -15.60
CA ILE A 321 3.65 -2.85 -15.84
C ILE A 321 4.15 -4.22 -15.39
N ASP A 322 3.61 -4.78 -14.31
CA ASP A 322 3.93 -6.14 -13.87
C ASP A 322 3.55 -7.18 -14.93
N LEU A 323 2.33 -7.10 -15.49
CA LEU A 323 1.87 -7.98 -16.57
C LEU A 323 2.75 -7.85 -17.82
N TYR A 324 3.12 -6.62 -18.20
CA TYR A 324 4.04 -6.41 -19.32
C TYR A 324 5.41 -7.02 -19.06
N GLN A 325 5.97 -6.79 -17.89
CA GLN A 325 7.32 -7.22 -17.55
C GLN A 325 7.45 -8.75 -17.49
N HIS A 326 6.50 -9.42 -16.88
CA HIS A 326 6.61 -10.85 -16.60
C HIS A 326 5.97 -11.74 -17.66
N PHE A 327 4.95 -11.24 -18.37
CA PHE A 327 4.24 -12.02 -19.38
C PHE A 327 4.37 -11.47 -20.81
N GLY A 328 5.06 -10.35 -21.01
CA GLY A 328 5.24 -9.73 -22.32
C GLY A 328 3.96 -9.09 -22.89
N ASP A 329 2.98 -8.78 -22.04
CA ASP A 329 1.70 -8.22 -22.46
C ASP A 329 1.85 -6.74 -22.88
N THR A 330 1.95 -6.53 -24.19
CA THR A 330 2.10 -5.18 -24.76
C THR A 330 0.84 -4.33 -24.61
N ALA A 331 -0.35 -4.93 -24.52
CA ALA A 331 -1.59 -4.21 -24.28
C ALA A 331 -1.61 -3.63 -22.86
N ALA A 332 -1.12 -4.39 -21.88
CA ALA A 332 -0.94 -3.89 -20.52
C ALA A 332 0.00 -2.68 -20.44
N LEU A 333 1.11 -2.67 -21.19
CA LEU A 333 1.98 -1.50 -21.28
C LEU A 333 1.26 -0.27 -21.84
N ASP A 334 0.38 -0.44 -22.82
CA ASP A 334 -0.38 0.67 -23.39
C ASP A 334 -1.45 1.18 -22.41
N ILE A 335 -2.06 0.30 -21.62
CA ILE A 335 -2.97 0.69 -20.52
C ILE A 335 -2.20 1.54 -19.49
N ALA A 336 -1.05 1.06 -19.01
CA ALA A 336 -0.23 1.79 -18.06
C ALA A 336 0.17 3.19 -18.54
N ARG A 337 0.56 3.32 -19.83
CA ARG A 337 0.92 4.60 -20.43
C ARG A 337 -0.26 5.56 -20.54
N ARG A 338 -1.44 5.07 -20.93
CA ARG A 338 -2.66 5.90 -21.01
C ARG A 338 -3.10 6.34 -19.62
N CYS A 339 -3.06 5.44 -18.64
CA CYS A 339 -3.38 5.74 -17.25
C CYS A 339 -2.43 6.80 -16.69
N TRP A 340 -1.12 6.67 -16.89
CA TRP A 340 -0.15 7.70 -16.50
C TRP A 340 -0.39 9.04 -17.20
N HIS A 341 -0.69 9.02 -18.49
CA HIS A 341 -0.99 10.25 -19.23
C HIS A 341 -2.20 11.00 -18.65
N TYR A 342 -3.27 10.26 -18.34
CA TYR A 342 -4.45 10.82 -17.68
C TYR A 342 -4.10 11.38 -16.30
N THR A 343 -3.42 10.60 -15.48
CA THR A 343 -2.99 10.99 -14.12
C THR A 343 -2.19 12.28 -14.12
N ARG A 344 -1.18 12.36 -14.98
CA ARG A 344 -0.32 13.54 -15.10
C ARG A 344 -1.08 14.78 -15.50
N LYS A 345 -2.14 14.63 -16.32
CA LYS A 345 -2.92 15.75 -16.83
C LYS A 345 -3.98 16.25 -15.84
N HIS A 346 -4.57 15.35 -15.03
CA HIS A 346 -5.78 15.65 -14.29
C HIS A 346 -5.68 15.46 -12.77
N ILE A 347 -4.69 14.70 -12.28
CA ILE A 347 -4.55 14.38 -10.86
C ILE A 347 -3.28 14.99 -10.26
N VAL A 348 -2.21 15.12 -11.03
CA VAL A 348 -0.99 15.82 -10.59
C VAL A 348 -1.28 17.33 -10.45
N ASP A 349 -0.94 17.88 -9.27
CA ASP A 349 -1.02 19.33 -9.07
C ASP A 349 0.31 19.99 -9.47
N HIS A 350 0.33 20.55 -10.66
CA HIS A 350 1.52 21.20 -11.22
C HIS A 350 1.80 22.59 -10.62
N GLU A 351 0.86 23.16 -9.88
CA GLU A 351 1.00 24.52 -9.31
C GLU A 351 1.52 24.47 -7.88
N GLN A 352 0.92 23.60 -7.03
CA GLN A 352 1.25 23.56 -5.61
C GLN A 352 2.08 22.34 -5.21
N GLY A 353 2.29 21.42 -6.13
CA GLY A 353 2.99 20.17 -5.87
C GLY A 353 2.09 19.11 -5.27
N GLU A 354 2.58 17.85 -5.24
CA GLU A 354 1.83 16.67 -4.89
C GLU A 354 0.66 16.43 -5.88
N TRP A 355 -0.29 15.60 -5.52
CA TRP A 355 -1.44 15.26 -6.35
C TRP A 355 -2.72 15.64 -5.62
N PHE A 356 -3.79 15.91 -6.36
CA PHE A 356 -5.13 15.96 -5.78
C PHE A 356 -5.53 14.56 -5.29
N TRP A 357 -6.53 14.49 -4.41
CA TRP A 357 -7.12 13.21 -3.99
C TRP A 357 -7.64 12.41 -5.18
N GLY A 358 -8.11 13.09 -6.18
CA GLY A 358 -8.61 12.56 -7.43
C GLY A 358 -9.35 13.59 -8.23
N CYS A 359 -10.14 13.15 -9.20
CA CYS A 359 -11.05 13.98 -9.97
C CYS A 359 -12.38 13.27 -10.24
N ASP A 360 -13.40 14.05 -10.59
CA ASP A 360 -14.70 13.54 -11.03
C ASP A 360 -14.69 13.07 -12.51
N GLU A 361 -15.85 12.63 -13.01
CA GLU A 361 -16.03 12.19 -14.40
C GLU A 361 -15.79 13.29 -15.45
N ASN A 362 -15.80 14.55 -15.05
CA ASN A 362 -15.49 15.72 -15.88
C ASN A 362 -14.05 16.20 -15.72
N ALA A 363 -13.20 15.38 -15.07
CA ALA A 363 -11.81 15.68 -14.77
C ALA A 363 -11.59 16.94 -13.89
N ARG A 364 -12.59 17.33 -13.07
CA ARG A 364 -12.46 18.41 -12.10
C ARG A 364 -11.79 17.89 -10.85
N PRO A 365 -10.68 18.52 -10.40
CA PRO A 365 -9.94 18.05 -9.23
C PRO A 365 -10.78 18.11 -7.95
N ASN A 366 -10.60 17.12 -7.09
CA ASN A 366 -11.19 17.08 -5.76
C ASN A 366 -10.36 17.96 -4.82
N LEU A 367 -10.94 19.07 -4.38
CA LEU A 367 -10.38 20.02 -3.41
C LEU A 367 -11.00 19.90 -2.02
N VAL A 368 -11.96 18.98 -1.85
CA VAL A 368 -12.65 18.76 -0.57
C VAL A 368 -11.84 17.86 0.33
N ASP A 369 -11.29 16.79 -0.24
CA ASP A 369 -10.44 15.86 0.47
C ASP A 369 -8.99 16.37 0.53
N ASP A 370 -8.23 15.83 1.50
CA ASP A 370 -6.90 16.33 1.83
C ASP A 370 -5.87 16.09 0.71
N LYS A 371 -4.98 17.04 0.53
CA LYS A 371 -3.80 16.88 -0.31
C LYS A 371 -2.76 15.96 0.34
N ALA A 372 -2.63 16.04 1.66
CA ALA A 372 -1.87 15.12 2.48
C ALA A 372 -2.57 14.92 3.82
N GLY A 373 -2.68 13.70 4.31
CA GLY A 373 -3.42 13.40 5.54
C GLY A 373 -3.35 11.94 5.91
N PHE A 374 -4.21 11.52 6.81
CA PHE A 374 -4.20 10.20 7.41
C PHE A 374 -4.07 9.07 6.37
N TRP A 375 -4.82 9.16 5.27
CA TRP A 375 -4.85 8.17 4.21
C TRP A 375 -4.00 8.55 3.00
N LYS A 376 -3.93 9.83 2.65
CA LYS A 376 -3.18 10.32 1.50
C LYS A 376 -1.77 10.72 1.92
N CYS A 377 -0.80 9.94 1.46
CA CYS A 377 0.61 10.03 1.81
C CYS A 377 1.47 9.66 0.59
N PRO A 378 2.80 9.81 0.62
CA PRO A 378 3.68 9.56 -0.52
C PRO A 378 3.91 8.05 -0.75
N TYR A 379 2.89 7.25 -0.58
CA TYR A 379 2.98 5.79 -0.67
C TYR A 379 2.64 5.31 -2.08
N HIS A 380 1.37 5.41 -2.51
CA HIS A 380 0.97 4.91 -3.82
C HIS A 380 1.69 5.61 -4.97
N ASN A 381 1.76 6.93 -4.96
CA ASN A 381 2.40 7.68 -6.05
C ASN A 381 3.94 7.54 -6.06
N ALA A 382 4.61 7.62 -4.90
CA ALA A 382 6.04 7.38 -4.84
C ALA A 382 6.38 5.91 -5.10
N ARG A 383 5.57 4.95 -4.57
CA ARG A 383 5.74 3.52 -4.83
C ARG A 383 5.62 3.21 -6.32
N MET A 384 4.59 3.74 -7.00
CA MET A 384 4.47 3.60 -8.44
C MET A 384 5.72 4.07 -9.18
N CYS A 385 6.25 5.24 -8.83
CA CYS A 385 7.44 5.76 -9.46
C CYS A 385 8.67 4.86 -9.20
N LEU A 386 8.90 4.48 -7.94
CA LEU A 386 10.04 3.66 -7.54
C LEU A 386 9.98 2.26 -8.15
N GLU A 387 8.84 1.60 -8.06
CA GLU A 387 8.64 0.27 -8.62
C GLU A 387 8.89 0.24 -10.14
N VAL A 388 8.33 1.20 -10.88
CA VAL A 388 8.53 1.25 -12.33
C VAL A 388 9.99 1.58 -12.69
N MET A 389 10.68 2.38 -11.86
CA MET A 389 12.10 2.69 -12.06
C MET A 389 13.00 1.47 -11.84
N GLU A 390 12.72 0.65 -10.82
CA GLU A 390 13.51 -0.56 -10.51
C GLU A 390 13.27 -1.70 -11.50
N ARG A 391 12.08 -1.77 -12.10
CA ARG A 391 11.73 -2.85 -13.04
C ARG A 391 12.50 -2.73 -14.36
N GLY A 392 13.08 -3.84 -14.81
CA GLY A 392 13.90 -3.91 -16.03
C GLY A 392 13.11 -3.71 -17.34
N PRO A 393 13.79 -3.55 -18.48
CA PRO A 393 13.14 -3.27 -19.78
C PRO A 393 12.51 -4.47 -20.50
N HIS A 394 12.57 -5.68 -20.00
CA HIS A 394 11.87 -6.90 -20.49
C HIS A 394 12.27 -8.11 -19.63
N PRO A 395 11.43 -9.13 -19.52
CA PRO A 395 11.88 -10.38 -18.94
C PRO A 395 13.06 -10.89 -19.76
N GLN A 396 14.19 -11.07 -19.11
CA GLN A 396 15.18 -12.01 -19.64
C GLN A 396 14.44 -13.36 -19.75
N PRO A 397 14.41 -14.01 -20.90
CA PRO A 397 13.86 -15.35 -20.96
C PRO A 397 14.59 -16.16 -19.87
N LEU A 398 13.81 -16.83 -19.02
CA LEU A 398 14.35 -17.75 -18.02
C LEU A 398 15.44 -18.56 -18.72
N SER A 399 16.69 -18.36 -18.33
CA SER A 399 17.79 -19.10 -18.89
C SER A 399 17.45 -20.56 -18.65
N LYS A 400 17.11 -21.27 -19.75
CA LYS A 400 16.96 -22.72 -19.70
C LYS A 400 18.18 -23.23 -18.98
N GLY A 401 17.98 -23.86 -17.82
CA GLY A 401 19.03 -24.39 -17.02
C GLY A 401 20.06 -25.05 -17.92
N ARG A 402 21.31 -24.64 -17.77
CA ARG A 402 22.40 -25.44 -18.32
C ARG A 402 22.32 -26.76 -17.58
N GLY A 403 21.73 -27.75 -18.26
CA GLY A 403 22.00 -29.11 -17.92
C GLY A 403 23.51 -29.34 -18.16
N GLU A 404 24.17 -29.67 -17.09
CA GLU A 404 25.21 -30.67 -16.98
C GLU A 404 25.54 -30.87 -15.51
#